data_0d757fdb70b2498bf6aa860a61cf9093
#
_entry.id   0d757fdb70b2498bf6aa860a61cf9093
#
_cell.length_a   1.000
_cell.length_b   1.000
_cell.length_c   1.000
_cell.angle_alpha   90.00
_cell.angle_beta   90.00
_cell.angle_gamma   90.00
#
_symmetry.space_group_name_H-M   'P 1'
#
loop_
_entity.id
_entity.type
_entity.pdbx_description
1 polymer ?
#
loop_
_entity_poly.entity_id
_entity_poly.type
_entity_poly.pdbx_seq_one_letter_code
_entity_poly.pdbx_strand_id
1 'polypeptide(L)'
;MLAEPGPEPEGRGSPRELAQLRARSKALGAAQGIGSSLPVLGVDTVVDVGGKDYGKPHDRRAANAMLKALAGKRHQVHTAHCLVDPRTGAMVEELVTADVACGVPTAEELTLYLDSGDWRGKAGAYGIQDGSQSFITMHAGAYDTVVGLHVEAVRRLLRALLGAT
;
A
#
# COMPACT_ATOMS: atom_id res chain seq x y z
N MET A 1 16.47 1.17 10.51
CA MET A 1 15.64 1.00 11.71
C MET A 1 14.18 1.15 11.27
N LEU A 2 13.34 0.17 11.57
CA LEU A 2 11.90 0.26 11.33
C LEU A 2 11.27 0.84 12.59
N ALA A 3 10.61 2.01 12.48
CA ALA A 3 9.82 2.54 13.56
C ALA A 3 8.42 1.93 13.47
N GLU A 4 7.81 1.61 14.61
CA GLU A 4 6.42 1.18 14.63
C GLU A 4 5.54 2.35 14.16
N PRO A 5 4.66 2.12 13.18
CA PRO A 5 3.73 3.15 12.77
C PRO A 5 2.75 3.44 13.93
N GLY A 6 2.54 4.71 14.22
CA GLY A 6 1.43 5.14 15.06
C GLY A 6 0.06 4.71 14.48
N PRO A 7 -1.05 4.92 15.23
CA PRO A 7 -2.36 4.57 14.75
C PRO A 7 -2.64 5.24 13.39
N GLU A 8 -3.15 4.44 12.44
CA GLU A 8 -3.50 4.96 11.12
C GLU A 8 -4.63 6.00 11.27
N PRO A 9 -4.47 7.21 10.71
CA PRO A 9 -5.53 8.20 10.79
C PRO A 9 -6.79 7.70 10.08
N GLU A 10 -7.92 7.73 10.77
CA GLU A 10 -9.24 7.56 10.17
C GLU A 10 -9.57 8.82 9.39
N GLY A 11 -9.30 8.81 8.08
CA GLY A 11 -9.57 9.93 7.20
C GLY A 11 -10.88 9.76 6.44
N ARG A 12 -11.60 10.87 6.21
CA ARG A 12 -12.62 10.96 5.16
C ARG A 12 -11.94 11.46 3.89
N GLY A 13 -12.04 10.71 2.80
CA GLY A 13 -11.42 11.08 1.54
C GLY A 13 -11.49 9.93 0.53
N SER A 14 -11.06 10.21 -0.70
CA SER A 14 -10.87 9.17 -1.71
C SER A 14 -9.74 8.21 -1.29
N PRO A 15 -9.69 6.98 -1.81
CA PRO A 15 -8.60 6.04 -1.52
C PRO A 15 -7.20 6.62 -1.77
N ARG A 16 -7.05 7.48 -2.79
CA ARG A 16 -5.79 8.18 -3.10
C ARG A 16 -5.38 9.15 -1.99
N GLU A 17 -6.33 9.97 -1.52
CA GLU A 17 -6.08 10.92 -0.42
C GLU A 17 -5.77 10.20 0.88
N LEU A 18 -6.44 9.07 1.14
CA LEU A 18 -6.17 8.24 2.32
C LEU A 18 -4.75 7.66 2.28
N ALA A 19 -4.29 7.12 1.14
CA ALA A 19 -2.94 6.63 0.99
C ALA A 19 -1.91 7.73 1.27
N GLN A 20 -2.09 8.94 0.72
CA GLN A 20 -1.20 10.08 0.94
C GLN A 20 -1.19 10.53 2.41
N LEU A 21 -2.37 10.66 3.02
CA LEU A 21 -2.49 11.05 4.42
C LEU A 21 -1.77 10.07 5.35
N ARG A 22 -1.97 8.76 5.13
CA ARG A 22 -1.35 7.69 5.93
C ARG A 22 0.16 7.63 5.74
N ALA A 23 0.65 7.73 4.49
CA ALA A 23 2.09 7.78 4.21
C ALA A 23 2.76 8.97 4.90
N ARG A 24 2.16 10.16 4.83
CA ARG A 24 2.63 11.37 5.50
C ARG A 24 2.65 11.20 7.02
N SER A 25 1.57 10.69 7.61
CA SER A 25 1.48 10.46 9.05
C SER A 25 2.58 9.50 9.53
N LYS A 26 2.83 8.41 8.79
CA LYS A 26 3.89 7.46 9.09
C LYS A 26 5.28 8.10 9.04
N ALA A 27 5.57 8.89 7.99
CA ALA A 27 6.86 9.57 7.85
C ALA A 27 7.09 10.58 8.98
N LEU A 28 6.12 11.43 9.27
CA LEU A 28 6.22 12.46 10.31
C LEU A 28 6.31 11.85 11.71
N GLY A 29 5.49 10.84 12.01
CA GLY A 29 5.53 10.16 13.31
C GLY A 29 6.88 9.47 13.56
N ALA A 30 7.41 8.78 12.55
CA ALA A 30 8.72 8.16 12.65
C ALA A 30 9.86 9.19 12.76
N ALA A 31 9.79 10.32 12.03
CA ALA A 31 10.80 11.37 12.09
C ALA A 31 10.93 11.99 13.48
N GLN A 32 9.83 12.12 14.22
CA GLN A 32 9.84 12.66 15.59
C GLN A 32 10.47 11.71 16.61
N GLY A 33 10.37 10.38 16.40
CA GLY A 33 10.79 9.38 17.38
C GLY A 33 12.23 8.87 17.25
N ILE A 34 12.84 9.00 16.06
CA ILE A 34 14.08 8.27 15.76
C ILE A 34 15.36 9.08 16.10
N GLY A 35 15.30 10.41 16.21
CA GLY A 35 16.50 11.25 16.39
C GLY A 35 17.52 11.09 15.25
N SER A 36 17.07 10.63 14.07
CA SER A 36 17.92 10.33 12.91
C SER A 36 18.27 11.61 12.16
N SER A 37 19.49 11.67 11.64
CA SER A 37 19.90 12.69 10.67
C SER A 37 19.59 12.27 9.21
N LEU A 38 19.13 11.04 8.99
CA LEU A 38 18.79 10.52 7.67
C LEU A 38 17.32 10.81 7.33
N PRO A 39 17.00 11.00 6.04
CA PRO A 39 15.62 11.10 5.61
C PRO A 39 14.77 9.91 6.03
N VAL A 40 13.51 10.17 6.39
CA VAL A 40 12.55 9.17 6.85
C VAL A 40 11.49 8.98 5.77
N LEU A 41 11.32 7.75 5.32
CA LEU A 41 10.32 7.35 4.32
C LEU A 41 9.09 6.74 5.01
N GLY A 42 7.93 7.34 4.77
CA GLY A 42 6.62 6.76 5.07
C GLY A 42 5.96 6.26 3.79
N VAL A 43 5.39 5.08 3.84
CA VAL A 43 4.68 4.48 2.70
C VAL A 43 3.34 3.93 3.15
N ASP A 44 2.32 4.11 2.32
CA ASP A 44 1.02 3.47 2.50
C ASP A 44 0.44 2.99 1.19
N THR A 45 -0.20 1.81 1.22
CA THR A 45 -0.81 1.18 0.06
C THR A 45 -2.28 0.91 0.31
N VAL A 46 -3.11 1.36 -0.62
CA VAL A 46 -4.58 1.25 -0.56
C VAL A 46 -5.07 0.56 -1.83
N VAL A 47 -5.98 -0.39 -1.67
CA VAL A 47 -6.72 -1.03 -2.76
C VAL A 47 -8.03 -0.27 -2.97
N ASP A 48 -8.19 0.31 -4.16
CA ASP A 48 -9.38 1.10 -4.57
C ASP A 48 -10.28 0.28 -5.49
N VAL A 49 -11.48 0.03 -5.04
CA VAL A 49 -12.52 -0.64 -5.85
C VAL A 49 -13.69 0.31 -6.05
N GLY A 50 -13.68 1.00 -7.17
CA GLY A 50 -14.76 1.94 -7.52
C GLY A 50 -14.90 3.11 -6.54
N GLY A 51 -13.79 3.64 -6.02
CA GLY A 51 -13.76 4.74 -5.06
C GLY A 51 -13.89 4.31 -3.59
N LYS A 52 -13.91 3.00 -3.32
CA LYS A 52 -13.95 2.45 -1.96
C LYS A 52 -12.62 1.86 -1.56
N ASP A 53 -12.11 2.29 -0.40
CA ASP A 53 -10.91 1.73 0.25
C ASP A 53 -11.18 0.31 0.77
N TYR A 54 -10.34 -0.63 0.34
CA TYR A 54 -10.25 -1.99 0.86
C TYR A 54 -8.96 -2.12 1.65
N GLY A 55 -9.02 -1.80 2.94
CA GLY A 55 -7.90 -1.91 3.86
C GLY A 55 -7.51 -3.34 4.17
N LYS A 56 -6.79 -3.53 5.28
CA LYS A 56 -6.37 -4.86 5.77
C LYS A 56 -7.53 -5.57 6.43
N PRO A 57 -7.84 -6.83 6.08
CA PRO A 57 -8.88 -7.60 6.75
C PRO A 57 -8.45 -7.95 8.18
N HIS A 58 -9.38 -7.86 9.12
CA HIS A 58 -9.13 -8.19 10.52
C HIS A 58 -9.26 -9.69 10.82
N ASP A 59 -9.98 -10.43 9.99
CA ASP A 59 -10.16 -11.87 10.11
C ASP A 59 -10.36 -12.55 8.75
N ARG A 60 -10.42 -13.89 8.76
CA ARG A 60 -10.64 -14.73 7.58
C ARG A 60 -11.99 -14.43 6.89
N ARG A 61 -13.03 -14.09 7.64
CA ARG A 61 -14.36 -13.77 7.11
C ARG A 61 -14.31 -12.46 6.32
N ALA A 62 -13.66 -11.44 6.88
CA ALA A 62 -13.43 -10.16 6.19
C ALA A 62 -12.60 -10.36 4.92
N ALA A 63 -11.51 -11.15 4.99
CA ALA A 63 -10.69 -11.48 3.83
C ALA A 63 -11.50 -12.16 2.71
N ASN A 64 -12.32 -13.16 3.06
CA ASN A 64 -13.19 -13.84 2.10
C ASN A 64 -14.20 -12.88 1.45
N ALA A 65 -14.79 -11.98 2.24
CA ALA A 65 -15.74 -10.99 1.71
C ALA A 65 -15.04 -10.01 0.75
N MET A 66 -13.82 -9.56 1.07
CA MET A 66 -13.02 -8.70 0.20
C MET A 66 -12.67 -9.38 -1.12
N LEU A 67 -12.12 -10.61 -1.08
CA LEU A 67 -11.76 -11.36 -2.27
C LEU A 67 -12.96 -11.66 -3.17
N LYS A 68 -14.12 -11.99 -2.60
CA LYS A 68 -15.37 -12.14 -3.36
C LYS A 68 -15.84 -10.82 -3.99
N ALA A 69 -15.63 -9.71 -3.33
CA ALA A 69 -15.98 -8.38 -3.88
C ALA A 69 -15.07 -7.97 -5.02
N LEU A 70 -13.80 -8.44 -5.04
CA LEU A 70 -12.81 -8.23 -6.09
C LEU A 70 -12.99 -9.16 -7.28
N ALA A 71 -13.53 -10.37 -7.07
CA ALA A 71 -13.63 -11.42 -8.08
C ALA A 71 -14.27 -10.93 -9.39
N GLY A 72 -13.61 -11.19 -10.51
CA GLY A 72 -14.02 -10.79 -11.85
C GLY A 72 -13.89 -9.30 -12.15
N LYS A 73 -13.23 -8.51 -11.31
CA LYS A 73 -13.13 -7.06 -11.46
C LYS A 73 -11.70 -6.59 -11.69
N ARG A 74 -11.59 -5.42 -12.32
CA ARG A 74 -10.40 -4.59 -12.27
C ARG A 74 -10.52 -3.59 -11.14
N HIS A 75 -9.41 -3.26 -10.52
CA HIS A 75 -9.33 -2.29 -9.45
C HIS A 75 -7.97 -1.59 -9.46
N GLN A 76 -7.84 -0.51 -8.73
CA GLN A 76 -6.60 0.24 -8.63
C GLN A 76 -5.90 -0.04 -7.30
N VAL A 77 -4.57 0.02 -7.34
CA VAL A 77 -3.72 0.03 -6.15
C VAL A 77 -2.95 1.33 -6.15
N HIS A 78 -3.11 2.10 -5.09
CA HIS A 78 -2.43 3.37 -4.88
C HIS A 78 -1.37 3.19 -3.81
N THR A 79 -0.10 3.45 -4.14
CA THR A 79 0.99 3.49 -3.16
C THR A 79 1.53 4.90 -3.08
N ALA A 80 1.36 5.50 -1.92
CA ALA A 80 1.85 6.82 -1.59
C ALA A 80 3.18 6.73 -0.85
N HIS A 81 4.08 7.63 -1.18
CA HIS A 81 5.39 7.77 -0.58
C HIS A 81 5.54 9.19 -0.06
N CYS A 82 5.99 9.33 1.18
CA CYS A 82 6.32 10.61 1.78
C CYS A 82 7.72 10.52 2.37
N LEU A 83 8.63 11.40 1.94
CA LEU A 83 10.00 11.46 2.42
C LEU A 83 10.20 12.79 3.17
N VAL A 84 10.68 12.70 4.41
CA VAL A 84 10.89 13.86 5.31
C VAL A 84 12.36 13.91 5.71
N ASP A 85 12.97 15.10 5.63
CA ASP A 85 14.26 15.38 6.29
C ASP A 85 14.01 15.87 7.72
N PRO A 86 14.34 15.08 8.76
CA PRO A 86 14.08 15.46 10.15
C PRO A 86 14.85 16.70 10.62
N ARG A 87 15.96 17.05 9.93
CA ARG A 87 16.80 18.19 10.31
C ARG A 87 16.23 19.52 9.84
N THR A 88 15.58 19.53 8.68
CA THR A 88 15.07 20.76 8.03
C THR A 88 13.56 20.85 8.06
N GLY A 89 12.86 19.74 8.27
CA GLY A 89 11.43 19.62 8.13
C GLY A 89 10.95 19.60 6.67
N ALA A 90 11.89 19.60 5.69
CA ALA A 90 11.54 19.51 4.27
C ALA A 90 10.85 18.18 3.98
N MET A 91 9.83 18.21 3.14
CA MET A 91 9.00 17.05 2.81
C MET A 91 8.66 17.02 1.34
N VAL A 92 8.74 15.85 0.73
CA VAL A 92 8.33 15.57 -0.65
C VAL A 92 7.48 14.32 -0.70
N GLU A 93 6.51 14.29 -1.62
CA GLU A 93 5.53 13.21 -1.70
C GLU A 93 5.30 12.78 -3.15
N GLU A 94 5.01 11.50 -3.34
CA GLU A 94 4.61 10.96 -4.62
C GLU A 94 3.60 9.83 -4.44
N LEU A 95 2.53 9.85 -5.26
CA LEU A 95 1.54 8.79 -5.35
C LEU A 95 1.70 8.06 -6.68
N VAL A 96 1.85 6.75 -6.64
CA VAL A 96 1.88 5.89 -7.83
C VAL A 96 0.66 4.98 -7.83
N THR A 97 0.11 4.76 -9.01
CA THR A 97 -1.08 3.91 -9.20
C THR A 97 -0.75 2.77 -10.16
N ALA A 98 -1.24 1.58 -9.84
CA ALA A 98 -1.23 0.43 -10.72
C ALA A 98 -2.65 -0.12 -10.88
N ASP A 99 -2.95 -0.70 -12.05
CA ASP A 99 -4.21 -1.39 -12.31
C ASP A 99 -3.98 -2.90 -12.19
N VAL A 100 -4.87 -3.55 -11.44
CA VAL A 100 -4.84 -4.97 -11.14
C VAL A 100 -6.13 -5.62 -11.58
N ALA A 101 -6.04 -6.82 -12.12
CA ALA A 101 -7.20 -7.65 -12.44
C ALA A 101 -7.31 -8.81 -11.46
N CYS A 102 -8.50 -9.02 -10.95
CA CYS A 102 -8.84 -10.20 -10.17
C CYS A 102 -9.71 -11.12 -11.04
N GLY A 103 -9.22 -12.33 -11.32
CA GLY A 103 -10.01 -13.40 -11.92
C GLY A 103 -11.15 -13.84 -10.99
N VAL A 104 -11.92 -14.83 -11.43
CA VAL A 104 -12.95 -15.44 -10.58
C VAL A 104 -12.36 -16.76 -10.03
N PRO A 105 -11.84 -16.77 -8.78
CA PRO A 105 -11.33 -17.99 -8.20
C PRO A 105 -12.46 -19.01 -7.99
N THR A 106 -12.15 -20.29 -8.16
CA THR A 106 -13.04 -21.38 -7.72
C THR A 106 -13.19 -21.37 -6.20
N ALA A 107 -14.19 -22.06 -5.68
CA ALA A 107 -14.39 -22.20 -4.23
C ALA A 107 -13.18 -22.88 -3.55
N GLU A 108 -12.55 -23.82 -4.25
CA GLU A 108 -11.37 -24.53 -3.77
C GLU A 108 -10.14 -23.62 -3.71
N GLU A 109 -9.82 -22.90 -4.80
CA GLU A 109 -8.72 -21.93 -4.84
C GLU A 109 -8.85 -20.86 -3.75
N LEU A 110 -10.07 -20.32 -3.57
CA LEU A 110 -10.35 -19.34 -2.54
C LEU A 110 -10.14 -19.93 -1.14
N THR A 111 -10.57 -21.16 -0.92
CA THR A 111 -10.40 -21.85 0.37
C THR A 111 -8.93 -22.07 0.67
N LEU A 112 -8.16 -22.61 -0.27
CA LEU A 112 -6.73 -22.86 -0.13
C LEU A 112 -5.97 -21.56 0.17
N TYR A 113 -6.28 -20.50 -0.57
CA TYR A 113 -5.66 -19.19 -0.30
C TYR A 113 -6.00 -18.63 1.09
N LEU A 114 -7.24 -18.76 1.51
CA LEU A 114 -7.66 -18.30 2.86
C LEU A 114 -7.01 -19.13 3.97
N ASP A 115 -6.77 -20.42 3.74
CA ASP A 115 -6.15 -21.33 4.70
C ASP A 115 -4.63 -21.14 4.79
N SER A 116 -3.97 -20.67 3.72
CA SER A 116 -2.55 -20.30 3.75
C SER A 116 -2.26 -19.16 4.74
N GLY A 117 -3.22 -18.27 4.94
CA GLY A 117 -3.06 -17.10 5.79
C GLY A 117 -2.30 -15.95 5.13
N ASP A 118 -1.93 -16.07 3.85
CA ASP A 118 -1.17 -15.04 3.11
C ASP A 118 -1.91 -13.69 2.99
N TRP A 119 -3.22 -13.69 3.12
CA TRP A 119 -4.04 -12.49 3.14
C TRP A 119 -3.79 -11.55 4.34
N ARG A 120 -3.16 -12.07 5.42
CA ARG A 120 -2.98 -11.30 6.66
C ARG A 120 -2.06 -10.10 6.45
N GLY A 121 -2.49 -8.95 6.97
CA GLY A 121 -1.73 -7.70 6.90
C GLY A 121 -1.68 -7.03 5.53
N LYS A 122 -2.43 -7.54 4.53
CA LYS A 122 -2.43 -7.03 3.17
C LYS A 122 -3.73 -6.30 2.84
N ALA A 123 -3.63 -5.11 2.24
CA ALA A 123 -4.77 -4.36 1.73
C ALA A 123 -5.50 -5.17 0.66
N GLY A 124 -6.84 -5.16 0.66
CA GLY A 124 -7.64 -5.96 -0.26
C GLY A 124 -7.56 -7.47 -0.03
N ALA A 125 -6.92 -7.93 1.04
CA ALA A 125 -6.74 -9.33 1.40
C ALA A 125 -5.89 -10.16 0.43
N TYR A 126 -4.98 -9.56 -0.35
CA TYR A 126 -4.10 -10.31 -1.26
C TYR A 126 -2.70 -9.70 -1.39
N GLY A 127 -1.74 -10.52 -1.77
CA GLY A 127 -0.45 -10.08 -2.29
C GLY A 127 -0.26 -10.61 -3.71
N ILE A 128 0.12 -9.74 -4.64
CA ILE A 128 0.37 -10.14 -6.03
C ILE A 128 1.57 -11.10 -6.13
N GLN A 129 2.46 -11.05 -5.15
CA GLN A 129 3.63 -11.94 -5.04
C GLN A 129 3.34 -13.27 -4.36
N ASP A 130 2.11 -13.51 -3.86
CA ASP A 130 1.80 -14.73 -3.11
C ASP A 130 1.73 -15.94 -4.03
N GLY A 131 2.53 -16.97 -3.74
CA GLY A 131 2.53 -18.21 -4.52
C GLY A 131 1.29 -19.09 -4.29
N SER A 132 0.48 -18.78 -3.27
CA SER A 132 -0.74 -19.51 -2.93
C SER A 132 -1.97 -19.04 -3.72
N GLN A 133 -1.83 -18.03 -4.60
CA GLN A 133 -2.91 -17.53 -5.45
C GLN A 133 -2.47 -17.38 -6.92
N SER A 134 -3.39 -17.56 -7.85
CA SER A 134 -3.19 -17.41 -9.30
C SER A 134 -4.19 -16.44 -9.96
N PHE A 135 -5.13 -15.92 -9.18
CA PHE A 135 -6.26 -15.12 -9.68
C PHE A 135 -6.01 -13.60 -9.66
N ILE A 136 -4.90 -13.13 -9.09
CA ILE A 136 -4.51 -11.72 -9.09
C ILE A 136 -3.39 -11.50 -10.11
N THR A 137 -3.60 -10.62 -11.07
CA THR A 137 -2.64 -10.33 -12.14
C THR A 137 -2.49 -8.84 -12.39
N MET A 138 -1.28 -8.43 -12.81
CA MET A 138 -1.06 -7.06 -13.28
C MET A 138 -1.85 -6.80 -14.56
N HIS A 139 -2.49 -5.63 -14.63
CA HIS A 139 -3.10 -5.14 -15.87
C HIS A 139 -2.28 -3.97 -16.46
N ALA A 140 -1.90 -3.00 -15.62
CA ALA A 140 -1.04 -1.88 -16.02
C ALA A 140 -0.30 -1.30 -14.82
N GLY A 141 0.75 -0.53 -15.08
CA GLY A 141 1.59 0.07 -14.04
C GLY A 141 2.75 -0.82 -13.60
N ALA A 142 3.37 -0.49 -12.49
CA ALA A 142 4.55 -1.18 -11.98
C ALA A 142 4.17 -2.21 -10.89
N TYR A 143 4.78 -3.38 -10.98
CA TYR A 143 4.56 -4.49 -10.05
C TYR A 143 4.89 -4.13 -8.59
N ASP A 144 5.99 -3.42 -8.39
CA ASP A 144 6.46 -2.97 -7.08
C ASP A 144 5.51 -1.96 -6.41
N THR A 145 4.69 -1.24 -7.19
CA THR A 145 3.58 -0.42 -6.66
C THR A 145 2.57 -1.29 -5.92
N VAL A 146 2.21 -2.45 -6.48
CA VAL A 146 1.22 -3.36 -5.86
C VAL A 146 1.82 -4.08 -4.65
N VAL A 147 3.13 -4.38 -4.69
CA VAL A 147 3.86 -4.93 -3.54
C VAL A 147 3.94 -3.95 -2.37
N GLY A 148 3.89 -2.63 -2.66
CA GLY A 148 3.79 -1.59 -1.65
C GLY A 148 5.01 -0.68 -1.51
N LEU A 149 5.96 -0.71 -2.46
CA LEU A 149 7.09 0.22 -2.51
C LEU A 149 7.55 0.43 -3.95
N HIS A 150 7.18 1.54 -4.57
CA HIS A 150 7.64 1.87 -5.93
C HIS A 150 9.05 2.48 -5.89
N VAL A 151 10.06 1.70 -6.28
CA VAL A 151 11.48 2.05 -6.11
C VAL A 151 11.86 3.33 -6.87
N GLU A 152 11.36 3.50 -8.10
CA GLU A 152 11.68 4.70 -8.89
C GLU A 152 11.05 5.98 -8.32
N ALA A 153 9.88 5.89 -7.67
CA ALA A 153 9.32 7.02 -6.94
C ALA A 153 10.23 7.43 -5.77
N VAL A 154 10.69 6.46 -4.99
CA VAL A 154 11.61 6.72 -3.87
C VAL A 154 12.91 7.39 -4.37
N ARG A 155 13.46 6.92 -5.50
CA ARG A 155 14.66 7.54 -6.12
C ARG A 155 14.40 8.99 -6.54
N ARG A 156 13.25 9.30 -7.14
CA ARG A 156 12.87 10.67 -7.48
C ARG A 156 12.74 11.55 -6.25
N LEU A 157 12.06 11.07 -5.22
CA LEU A 157 11.89 11.78 -3.95
C LEU A 157 13.23 12.06 -3.27
N LEU A 158 14.14 11.10 -3.25
CA LEU A 158 15.49 11.30 -2.69
C LEU A 158 16.25 12.40 -3.44
N ARG A 159 16.21 12.39 -4.78
CA ARG A 159 16.83 13.46 -5.59
C ARG A 159 16.20 14.82 -5.30
N ALA A 160 14.86 14.89 -5.21
CA ALA A 160 14.14 16.12 -4.93
C ALA A 160 14.45 16.67 -3.53
N LEU A 161 14.49 15.81 -2.51
CA LEU A 161 14.72 16.21 -1.12
C LEU A 161 16.18 16.60 -0.86
N LEU A 162 17.14 15.85 -1.41
CA LEU A 162 18.57 16.06 -1.15
C LEU A 162 19.17 17.17 -2.01
N GLY A 163 18.36 17.79 -2.87
CA GLY A 163 18.79 18.78 -3.81
C GLY A 163 19.60 18.11 -4.93
N ALA A 164 19.03 18.00 -6.11
CA ALA A 164 19.85 17.62 -7.26
C ALA A 164 20.98 18.65 -7.40
N THR A 165 22.15 18.30 -6.91
CA THR A 165 23.42 18.94 -7.24
C THR A 165 23.87 18.39 -8.58
#